data_03c355a378eab72e543b8bf0af46c628
#
_entry.id   03c355a378eab72e543b8bf0af46c628
#
_cell.length_a   1.000
_cell.length_b   1.000
_cell.length_c   1.000
_cell.angle_alpha   90.00
_cell.angle_beta   90.00
_cell.angle_gamma   90.00
#
_symmetry.space_group_name_H-M   'P 1'
#
loop_
_entity.id
_entity.type
_entity.pdbx_description
1 polymer ?
#
loop_
_entity_poly.entity_id
_entity_poly.type
_entity_poly.pdbx_seq_one_letter_code
_entity_poly.pdbx_strand_id
1 'polypeptide(L)'
;MEIYSLINRLIKYSLKNSLITEDDVMFVRNELMTLLQLKDWEDVNEDNYQIPEYPQEILDKICDYAIEQKIIEDGTTDRDIFDTEVMGKFTPFPREVINTFKNLSDENIKSATDYFYNFSKKTNYIRTERIEKNLYWKSPTEYGDLEITINLSKPEKDPKEIERQKNMPQVNYPKCLLCYENVGFAGTLTHPARQNHRVIPLTLENERWYFQYSPYVYYNEHAIIFCSEHREMKINRDTFSRTLDFVNQFPHYFIGSNADLPIVGGSILSHDHYQGGNHEFPMAKSEIEKEVSFEEYPNIKAGIVKWPMTVLRLKSLNRNELIELSDKILKAWREYSDEEVGVFAYTNSTPHNTITPIARRRGEYFEIDLVLRNNRTDEANPLGIFHPHSEHHNIKKENIGLIEVMGLAVLPGRLKFEMRKIAEFLKDKDFEKKISEDKDCEKHLSWLKAFLNKYPNVKDLSVDEILENILNVEIGLTFSRVLEDAGVFKRDEKGKNAFLKFINHIGGRF
;
A
#
# COMPACT_ATOMS: atom_id res chain seq x y z
N MET A 1 -41.96 2.19 1.55
CA MET A 1 -41.67 1.99 3.00
C MET A 1 -40.15 1.67 3.27
N GLU A 2 -39.58 0.67 2.63
CA GLU A 2 -38.19 0.27 2.95
C GLU A 2 -37.14 1.36 2.62
N ILE A 3 -37.24 2.04 1.48
CA ILE A 3 -36.24 3.07 1.09
C ILE A 3 -36.19 4.25 2.05
N TYR A 4 -37.35 4.71 2.56
CA TYR A 4 -37.40 5.81 3.53
C TYR A 4 -36.76 5.42 4.87
N SER A 5 -36.94 4.17 5.29
CA SER A 5 -36.25 3.58 6.44
C SER A 5 -34.72 3.60 6.24
N LEU A 6 -34.23 3.18 5.08
CA LEU A 6 -32.78 3.19 4.76
C LEU A 6 -32.20 4.60 4.78
N ILE A 7 -32.91 5.58 4.21
CA ILE A 7 -32.52 7.00 4.27
C ILE A 7 -32.43 7.49 5.72
N ASN A 8 -33.45 7.22 6.55
CA ASN A 8 -33.43 7.61 7.96
C ASN A 8 -32.28 6.95 8.73
N ARG A 9 -32.00 5.67 8.48
CA ARG A 9 -30.88 4.94 9.09
C ARG A 9 -29.54 5.57 8.72
N LEU A 10 -29.35 5.95 7.45
CA LEU A 10 -28.12 6.60 7.00
C LEU A 10 -27.96 8.02 7.57
N ILE A 11 -29.09 8.77 7.71
CA ILE A 11 -29.11 10.06 8.42
C ILE A 11 -28.68 9.87 9.89
N LYS A 12 -29.28 8.91 10.62
CA LYS A 12 -28.91 8.61 12.01
C LYS A 12 -27.45 8.20 12.14
N TYR A 13 -26.93 7.37 11.20
CA TYR A 13 -25.52 7.02 11.12
C TYR A 13 -24.64 8.26 10.99
N SER A 14 -24.99 9.16 10.09
CA SER A 14 -24.21 10.36 9.77
C SER A 14 -24.21 11.38 10.91
N LEU A 15 -25.33 11.56 11.61
CA LEU A 15 -25.43 12.36 12.83
C LEU A 15 -24.55 11.79 13.95
N LYS A 16 -24.68 10.49 14.25
CA LYS A 16 -23.86 9.80 15.27
C LYS A 16 -22.36 9.96 15.02
N ASN A 17 -21.95 9.97 13.75
CA ASN A 17 -20.57 10.06 13.35
C ASN A 17 -20.10 11.50 13.07
N SER A 18 -20.93 12.50 13.37
CA SER A 18 -20.63 13.92 13.17
C SER A 18 -20.22 14.27 11.74
N LEU A 19 -20.80 13.57 10.76
CA LEU A 19 -20.66 13.90 9.34
C LEU A 19 -21.57 15.03 8.93
N ILE A 20 -22.76 15.12 9.58
CA ILE A 20 -23.75 16.20 9.44
C ILE A 20 -24.24 16.62 10.82
N THR A 21 -24.93 17.76 10.88
CA THR A 21 -25.67 18.26 12.06
C THR A 21 -27.16 18.12 11.85
N GLU A 22 -27.95 18.37 12.89
CA GLU A 22 -29.43 18.37 12.81
C GLU A 22 -29.95 19.39 11.77
N ASP A 23 -29.27 20.52 11.61
CA ASP A 23 -29.63 21.55 10.64
C ASP A 23 -29.46 21.09 9.18
N ASP A 24 -28.60 20.07 8.92
CA ASP A 24 -28.33 19.51 7.59
C ASP A 24 -29.36 18.44 7.19
N VAL A 25 -30.11 17.86 8.14
CA VAL A 25 -30.95 16.67 7.92
C VAL A 25 -31.93 16.86 6.77
N MET A 26 -32.67 17.99 6.75
CA MET A 26 -33.64 18.26 5.70
C MET A 26 -33.00 18.42 4.32
N PHE A 27 -31.88 19.12 4.28
CA PHE A 27 -31.13 19.31 3.04
C PHE A 27 -30.66 17.97 2.45
N VAL A 28 -29.98 17.13 3.26
CA VAL A 28 -29.47 15.83 2.81
C VAL A 28 -30.59 14.87 2.43
N ARG A 29 -31.71 14.87 3.18
CA ARG A 29 -32.91 14.09 2.83
C ARG A 29 -33.40 14.43 1.43
N ASN A 30 -33.55 15.72 1.11
CA ASN A 30 -34.01 16.17 -0.19
C ASN A 30 -33.04 15.87 -1.32
N GLU A 31 -31.71 15.95 -1.06
CA GLU A 31 -30.68 15.53 -1.99
C GLU A 31 -30.76 14.02 -2.30
N LEU A 32 -30.99 13.16 -1.29
CA LEU A 32 -31.17 11.73 -1.49
C LEU A 32 -32.50 11.41 -2.19
N MET A 33 -33.58 12.11 -1.89
CA MET A 33 -34.86 11.98 -2.61
C MET A 33 -34.65 12.26 -4.11
N THR A 34 -33.90 13.31 -4.43
CA THR A 34 -33.57 13.67 -5.83
C THR A 34 -32.74 12.57 -6.49
N LEU A 35 -31.69 12.08 -5.84
CA LEU A 35 -30.79 11.03 -6.34
C LEU A 35 -31.55 9.72 -6.58
N LEU A 36 -32.46 9.35 -5.68
CA LEU A 36 -33.28 8.12 -5.71
C LEU A 36 -34.58 8.30 -6.50
N GLN A 37 -34.80 9.46 -7.13
CA GLN A 37 -35.99 9.80 -7.92
C GLN A 37 -37.31 9.66 -7.14
N LEU A 38 -37.27 9.87 -5.81
CA LEU A 38 -38.46 9.86 -4.95
C LEU A 38 -39.19 11.16 -5.08
N LYS A 39 -40.53 11.06 -5.24
CA LYS A 39 -41.41 12.25 -5.45
C LYS A 39 -42.15 12.68 -4.18
N ASP A 40 -42.21 11.79 -3.22
CA ASP A 40 -42.91 12.01 -1.96
C ASP A 40 -42.12 11.43 -0.80
N TRP A 41 -42.47 11.77 0.43
CA TRP A 41 -41.83 11.30 1.64
C TRP A 41 -42.81 10.58 2.54
N GLU A 42 -42.44 9.43 3.10
CA GLU A 42 -43.20 8.73 4.15
C GLU A 42 -42.38 8.70 5.43
N ASP A 43 -42.98 9.16 6.50
CA ASP A 43 -42.36 9.06 7.82
C ASP A 43 -42.39 7.61 8.32
N VAL A 44 -41.21 7.12 8.69
CA VAL A 44 -41.00 5.78 9.25
C VAL A 44 -40.34 5.88 10.61
N ASN A 45 -40.83 5.08 11.55
CA ASN A 45 -40.28 5.04 12.91
C ASN A 45 -39.08 4.06 12.94
N GLU A 46 -37.91 4.60 13.32
CA GLU A 46 -36.66 3.86 13.47
C GLU A 46 -36.07 4.01 14.89
N ASP A 47 -36.93 4.19 15.91
CA ASP A 47 -36.47 4.49 17.29
C ASP A 47 -35.62 3.36 17.89
N ASN A 48 -35.85 2.11 17.51
CA ASN A 48 -35.11 0.93 17.98
C ASN A 48 -34.00 0.45 17.06
N TYR A 49 -33.68 1.22 15.99
CA TYR A 49 -32.61 0.82 15.06
C TYR A 49 -31.23 0.96 15.69
N GLN A 50 -30.48 -0.13 15.71
CA GLN A 50 -29.08 -0.11 16.12
C GLN A 50 -28.23 0.41 14.97
N ILE A 51 -27.59 1.54 15.16
CA ILE A 51 -26.75 2.18 14.17
C ILE A 51 -25.45 1.36 14.03
N PRO A 52 -25.15 0.84 12.82
CA PRO A 52 -23.93 0.03 12.59
C PRO A 52 -22.66 0.85 12.77
N GLU A 53 -21.55 0.17 12.85
CA GLU A 53 -20.22 0.81 12.92
C GLU A 53 -19.82 1.42 11.57
N TYR A 54 -20.19 0.76 10.47
CA TYR A 54 -19.93 1.21 9.09
C TYR A 54 -21.23 1.27 8.28
N PRO A 55 -21.31 2.11 7.24
CA PRO A 55 -22.55 2.32 6.50
C PRO A 55 -22.82 1.29 5.41
N GLN A 56 -21.91 0.33 5.14
CA GLN A 56 -21.94 -0.49 3.93
C GLN A 56 -23.23 -1.30 3.79
N GLU A 57 -23.75 -1.92 4.88
CA GLU A 57 -24.99 -2.69 4.81
C GLU A 57 -26.19 -1.84 4.37
N ILE A 58 -26.24 -0.58 4.83
CA ILE A 58 -27.31 0.36 4.44
C ILE A 58 -27.13 0.75 2.96
N LEU A 59 -25.88 1.03 2.55
CA LEU A 59 -25.55 1.45 1.19
C LEU A 59 -25.83 0.34 0.19
N ASP A 60 -25.52 -0.93 0.51
CA ASP A 60 -25.81 -2.08 -0.36
C ASP A 60 -27.31 -2.19 -0.66
N LYS A 61 -28.18 -2.02 0.35
CA LYS A 61 -29.64 -2.03 0.18
C LYS A 61 -30.15 -0.82 -0.61
N ILE A 62 -29.51 0.34 -0.45
CA ILE A 62 -29.83 1.54 -1.26
C ILE A 62 -29.43 1.30 -2.72
N CYS A 63 -28.28 0.66 -2.98
CA CYS A 63 -27.87 0.25 -4.32
C CYS A 63 -28.84 -0.78 -4.93
N ASP A 64 -29.28 -1.77 -4.16
CA ASP A 64 -30.29 -2.76 -4.61
C ASP A 64 -31.58 -2.05 -5.05
N TYR A 65 -32.09 -1.12 -4.27
CA TYR A 65 -33.23 -0.28 -4.65
C TYR A 65 -32.96 0.47 -5.96
N ALA A 66 -31.78 1.11 -6.08
CA ALA A 66 -31.43 1.88 -7.28
C ALA A 66 -31.38 1.02 -8.55
N ILE A 67 -30.93 -0.24 -8.42
CA ILE A 67 -30.91 -1.24 -9.51
C ILE A 67 -32.35 -1.64 -9.87
N GLU A 68 -33.19 -1.97 -8.88
CA GLU A 68 -34.60 -2.31 -9.09
C GLU A 68 -35.38 -1.18 -9.80
N GLN A 69 -35.07 0.06 -9.44
CA GLN A 69 -35.68 1.27 -10.08
C GLN A 69 -34.97 1.65 -11.40
N LYS A 70 -33.94 0.90 -11.84
CA LYS A 70 -33.17 1.17 -13.05
C LYS A 70 -32.46 2.54 -13.08
N ILE A 71 -32.08 3.02 -11.90
CA ILE A 71 -31.28 4.24 -11.72
C ILE A 71 -29.83 3.95 -12.07
N ILE A 72 -29.33 2.76 -11.69
CA ILE A 72 -27.98 2.27 -12.02
C ILE A 72 -28.06 0.85 -12.60
N GLU A 73 -26.97 0.44 -13.28
CA GLU A 73 -26.78 -0.95 -13.72
C GLU A 73 -26.27 -1.83 -12.55
N ASP A 74 -26.51 -3.13 -12.63
CA ASP A 74 -26.02 -4.11 -11.64
C ASP A 74 -24.57 -4.50 -11.96
N GLY A 75 -23.63 -3.62 -11.62
CA GLY A 75 -22.19 -3.82 -11.77
C GLY A 75 -21.45 -3.38 -10.51
N THR A 76 -20.32 -4.03 -10.22
CA THR A 76 -19.50 -3.68 -9.04
C THR A 76 -19.05 -2.21 -9.08
N THR A 77 -18.61 -1.73 -10.26
CA THR A 77 -18.19 -0.34 -10.42
C THR A 77 -19.38 0.62 -10.36
N ASP A 78 -20.53 0.27 -10.93
CA ASP A 78 -21.74 1.09 -10.89
C ASP A 78 -22.22 1.27 -9.43
N ARG A 79 -22.24 0.18 -8.64
CA ARG A 79 -22.54 0.22 -7.19
C ARG A 79 -21.54 1.09 -6.42
N ASP A 80 -20.23 0.94 -6.69
CA ASP A 80 -19.17 1.72 -6.03
C ASP A 80 -19.24 3.22 -6.36
N ILE A 81 -19.66 3.59 -7.56
CA ILE A 81 -19.89 4.98 -7.96
C ILE A 81 -21.09 5.53 -7.20
N PHE A 82 -22.20 4.78 -7.20
CA PHE A 82 -23.46 5.23 -6.63
C PHE A 82 -23.39 5.34 -5.10
N ASP A 83 -22.85 4.35 -4.38
CA ASP A 83 -22.71 4.42 -2.93
C ASP A 83 -21.76 5.55 -2.50
N THR A 84 -20.72 5.83 -3.32
CA THR A 84 -19.84 6.97 -3.10
C THR A 84 -20.57 8.31 -3.32
N GLU A 85 -21.48 8.38 -4.28
CA GLU A 85 -22.32 9.56 -4.49
C GLU A 85 -23.29 9.77 -3.33
N VAL A 86 -23.94 8.70 -2.85
CA VAL A 86 -24.81 8.73 -1.67
C VAL A 86 -24.03 9.25 -0.46
N MET A 87 -22.86 8.69 -0.15
CA MET A 87 -22.03 9.15 0.96
C MET A 87 -21.45 10.55 0.75
N GLY A 88 -21.27 10.96 -0.49
CA GLY A 88 -20.87 12.32 -0.84
C GLY A 88 -21.84 13.39 -0.33
N LYS A 89 -23.15 13.08 -0.25
CA LYS A 89 -24.17 13.99 0.28
C LYS A 89 -24.03 14.24 1.79
N PHE A 90 -23.41 13.30 2.50
CA PHE A 90 -23.16 13.39 3.95
C PHE A 90 -21.74 13.86 4.28
N THR A 91 -20.88 14.00 3.28
CA THR A 91 -19.47 14.31 3.52
C THR A 91 -19.25 15.81 3.64
N PRO A 92 -18.76 16.33 4.78
CA PRO A 92 -18.46 17.74 4.99
C PRO A 92 -17.62 18.35 3.87
N PHE A 93 -17.79 19.65 3.61
CA PHE A 93 -16.99 20.36 2.62
C PHE A 93 -15.48 20.31 2.97
N PRO A 94 -14.59 20.35 1.94
CA PRO A 94 -13.14 20.33 2.18
C PRO A 94 -12.66 21.33 3.22
N ARG A 95 -13.21 22.54 3.22
CA ARG A 95 -12.87 23.61 4.18
C ARG A 95 -13.12 23.20 5.63
N GLU A 96 -14.21 22.50 5.90
CA GLU A 96 -14.58 22.08 7.26
C GLU A 96 -13.63 21.02 7.78
N VAL A 97 -13.33 20.02 6.94
CA VAL A 97 -12.39 18.95 7.28
C VAL A 97 -10.97 19.49 7.51
N ILE A 98 -10.52 20.40 6.63
CA ILE A 98 -9.21 21.06 6.74
C ILE A 98 -9.13 21.91 8.02
N ASN A 99 -10.15 22.68 8.33
CA ASN A 99 -10.17 23.51 9.55
C ASN A 99 -10.19 22.65 10.83
N THR A 100 -10.95 21.57 10.86
CA THR A 100 -10.99 20.64 11.99
C THR A 100 -9.61 19.97 12.18
N PHE A 101 -9.01 19.48 11.09
CA PHE A 101 -7.66 18.92 11.13
C PHE A 101 -6.65 19.92 11.67
N LYS A 102 -6.66 21.17 11.17
CA LYS A 102 -5.76 22.21 11.60
C LYS A 102 -5.91 22.54 13.09
N ASN A 103 -7.14 22.74 13.57
CA ASN A 103 -7.38 23.04 14.98
C ASN A 103 -6.87 21.91 15.90
N LEU A 104 -7.10 20.66 15.53
CA LEU A 104 -6.59 19.50 16.27
C LEU A 104 -5.06 19.40 16.18
N SER A 105 -4.49 19.74 15.04
CA SER A 105 -3.04 19.73 14.83
C SER A 105 -2.30 20.76 15.68
N ASP A 106 -2.93 21.92 15.89
CA ASP A 106 -2.37 23.00 16.76
C ASP A 106 -2.29 22.53 18.24
N GLU A 107 -3.14 21.60 18.65
CA GLU A 107 -3.12 20.97 19.99
C GLU A 107 -2.23 19.73 20.02
N ASN A 108 -2.48 18.79 19.12
CA ASN A 108 -1.76 17.52 19.02
C ASN A 108 -1.92 16.91 17.62
N ILE A 109 -0.80 16.78 16.91
CA ILE A 109 -0.79 16.23 15.56
C ILE A 109 -1.36 14.80 15.47
N LYS A 110 -1.19 13.96 16.51
CA LYS A 110 -1.78 12.63 16.53
C LYS A 110 -3.30 12.69 16.58
N SER A 111 -3.89 13.60 17.34
CA SER A 111 -5.35 13.79 17.38
C SER A 111 -5.90 14.21 16.02
N ALA A 112 -5.15 15.02 15.26
CA ALA A 112 -5.53 15.41 13.91
C ALA A 112 -5.50 14.23 12.93
N THR A 113 -4.47 13.39 12.98
CA THR A 113 -4.39 12.18 12.13
C THR A 113 -5.43 11.15 12.51
N ASP A 114 -5.68 10.92 13.82
CA ASP A 114 -6.75 10.03 14.32
C ASP A 114 -8.14 10.49 13.83
N TYR A 115 -8.42 11.80 13.90
CA TYR A 115 -9.64 12.39 13.35
C TYR A 115 -9.78 12.10 11.86
N PHE A 116 -8.75 12.42 11.06
CA PHE A 116 -8.83 12.31 9.60
C PHE A 116 -8.89 10.85 9.13
N TYR A 117 -8.22 9.93 9.83
CA TYR A 117 -8.32 8.49 9.55
C TYR A 117 -9.73 7.96 9.85
N ASN A 118 -10.30 8.32 11.03
CA ASN A 118 -11.65 7.95 11.37
C ASN A 118 -12.68 8.58 10.43
N PHE A 119 -12.50 9.84 10.06
CA PHE A 119 -13.32 10.51 9.05
C PHE A 119 -13.31 9.73 7.73
N SER A 120 -12.14 9.30 7.25
CA SER A 120 -12.01 8.54 5.99
C SER A 120 -12.71 7.17 6.03
N LYS A 121 -12.80 6.53 7.21
CA LYS A 121 -13.58 5.30 7.43
C LYS A 121 -15.08 5.60 7.48
N LYS A 122 -15.49 6.60 8.25
CA LYS A 122 -16.91 6.95 8.46
C LYS A 122 -17.60 7.46 7.20
N THR A 123 -16.88 8.11 6.30
CA THR A 123 -17.38 8.50 4.98
C THR A 123 -17.39 7.35 3.97
N ASN A 124 -17.01 6.12 4.36
CA ASN A 124 -16.87 4.97 3.46
C ASN A 124 -15.86 5.18 2.33
N TYR A 125 -14.99 6.17 2.44
CA TYR A 125 -13.84 6.30 1.52
C TYR A 125 -12.86 5.13 1.72
N ILE A 126 -12.58 4.79 2.97
CA ILE A 126 -11.96 3.54 3.36
C ILE A 126 -13.07 2.52 3.59
N ARG A 127 -13.19 1.53 2.70
CA ARG A 127 -14.23 0.48 2.77
C ARG A 127 -13.82 -0.60 3.76
N THR A 128 -13.95 -0.29 5.05
CA THR A 128 -13.44 -1.12 6.16
C THR A 128 -13.95 -2.56 6.11
N GLU A 129 -15.23 -2.77 5.84
CA GLU A 129 -15.81 -4.13 5.73
C GLU A 129 -15.18 -4.97 4.60
N ARG A 130 -14.70 -4.34 3.53
CA ARG A 130 -13.95 -5.05 2.47
C ARG A 130 -12.53 -5.36 2.93
N ILE A 131 -11.90 -4.45 3.66
CA ILE A 131 -10.53 -4.59 4.16
C ILE A 131 -10.46 -5.68 5.24
N GLU A 132 -11.45 -5.81 6.11
CA GLU A 132 -11.56 -6.85 7.13
C GLU A 132 -11.60 -8.28 6.55
N LYS A 133 -11.93 -8.44 5.28
CA LYS A 133 -11.87 -9.74 4.58
C LYS A 133 -10.46 -10.15 4.17
N ASN A 134 -9.48 -9.22 4.20
CA ASN A 134 -8.09 -9.51 3.88
C ASN A 134 -7.54 -10.53 4.88
N LEU A 135 -6.72 -11.46 4.39
CA LEU A 135 -5.99 -12.36 5.26
C LEU A 135 -4.68 -11.70 5.67
N TYR A 136 -4.28 -11.88 6.93
CA TYR A 136 -3.04 -11.35 7.46
C TYR A 136 -2.44 -12.35 8.45
N TRP A 137 -1.11 -12.58 8.33
CA TRP A 137 -0.34 -13.35 9.30
C TRP A 137 1.12 -12.91 9.33
N LYS A 138 1.88 -13.37 10.33
CA LYS A 138 3.32 -13.19 10.42
C LYS A 138 4.02 -14.50 10.16
N SER A 139 5.13 -14.45 9.43
CA SER A 139 5.97 -15.59 9.14
C SER A 139 7.37 -15.36 9.68
N PRO A 140 7.87 -16.20 10.62
CA PRO A 140 9.22 -16.07 11.15
C PRO A 140 10.24 -16.43 10.08
N THR A 141 11.29 -15.60 9.99
CA THR A 141 12.45 -15.82 9.11
C THR A 141 13.74 -15.48 9.84
N GLU A 142 14.89 -15.72 9.21
CA GLU A 142 16.18 -15.31 9.77
C GLU A 142 16.38 -13.79 9.90
N TYR A 143 15.52 -13.02 9.21
CA TYR A 143 15.50 -11.53 9.21
C TYR A 143 14.44 -10.96 10.19
N GLY A 144 13.75 -11.80 10.93
CA GLY A 144 12.62 -11.47 11.78
C GLY A 144 11.29 -11.91 11.17
N ASP A 145 10.20 -11.51 11.81
CA ASP A 145 8.84 -11.86 11.38
C ASP A 145 8.43 -11.00 10.18
N LEU A 146 8.36 -11.58 8.99
CA LEU A 146 7.74 -10.92 7.84
C LEU A 146 6.22 -10.89 7.97
N GLU A 147 5.62 -9.84 7.47
CA GLU A 147 4.17 -9.65 7.45
C GLU A 147 3.63 -10.05 6.07
N ILE A 148 2.57 -10.86 6.05
CA ILE A 148 1.96 -11.35 4.82
C ILE A 148 0.48 -10.96 4.81
N THR A 149 0.02 -10.36 3.72
CA THR A 149 -1.41 -10.11 3.50
C THR A 149 -1.85 -10.62 2.14
N ILE A 150 -3.02 -11.28 2.10
CA ILE A 150 -3.73 -11.56 0.86
C ILE A 150 -4.83 -10.51 0.72
N ASN A 151 -4.71 -9.67 -0.29
CA ASN A 151 -5.62 -8.56 -0.50
C ASN A 151 -6.90 -9.03 -1.22
N LEU A 152 -8.02 -8.97 -0.50
CA LEU A 152 -9.36 -9.28 -1.01
C LEU A 152 -10.23 -8.02 -1.17
N SER A 153 -9.72 -6.85 -0.78
CA SER A 153 -10.47 -5.59 -0.81
C SER A 153 -10.63 -4.99 -2.19
N LYS A 154 -9.82 -5.43 -3.17
CA LYS A 154 -9.93 -5.02 -4.57
C LYS A 154 -10.86 -6.00 -5.31
N PRO A 155 -12.11 -5.60 -5.62
CA PRO A 155 -13.04 -6.50 -6.31
C PRO A 155 -12.52 -6.86 -7.69
N GLU A 156 -12.70 -8.13 -8.08
CA GLU A 156 -12.49 -8.56 -9.45
C GLU A 156 -13.63 -8.00 -10.32
N LYS A 157 -13.28 -7.45 -11.47
CA LYS A 157 -14.26 -6.88 -12.40
C LYS A 157 -14.90 -7.99 -13.23
N ASP A 158 -16.22 -7.91 -13.40
CA ASP A 158 -16.97 -8.78 -14.32
C ASP A 158 -16.44 -8.62 -15.77
N PRO A 159 -16.32 -9.69 -16.57
CA PRO A 159 -15.95 -9.61 -17.99
C PRO A 159 -16.78 -8.63 -18.80
N LYS A 160 -18.08 -8.49 -18.54
CA LYS A 160 -18.97 -7.52 -19.20
C LYS A 160 -18.57 -6.07 -18.85
N GLU A 161 -18.19 -5.83 -17.60
CA GLU A 161 -17.73 -4.53 -17.14
C GLU A 161 -16.40 -4.15 -17.79
N ILE A 162 -15.48 -5.11 -17.92
CA ILE A 162 -14.21 -4.94 -18.65
C ILE A 162 -14.47 -4.57 -20.13
N GLU A 163 -15.45 -5.21 -20.78
CA GLU A 163 -15.83 -4.91 -22.17
C GLU A 163 -16.44 -3.51 -22.30
N ARG A 164 -17.35 -3.12 -21.40
CA ARG A 164 -17.90 -1.75 -21.33
C ARG A 164 -16.78 -0.70 -21.20
N GLN A 165 -15.79 -0.94 -20.34
CA GLN A 165 -14.66 -0.03 -20.12
C GLN A 165 -13.77 0.15 -21.35
N LYS A 166 -13.53 -0.91 -22.13
CA LYS A 166 -12.73 -0.84 -23.37
C LYS A 166 -13.34 0.04 -24.44
N ASN A 167 -14.66 0.16 -24.44
CA ASN A 167 -15.41 0.93 -25.45
C ASN A 167 -15.66 2.39 -25.05
N MET A 168 -15.19 2.82 -23.86
CA MET A 168 -15.37 4.21 -23.42
C MET A 168 -14.27 5.13 -23.96
N PRO A 169 -14.62 6.39 -24.29
CA PRO A 169 -13.62 7.38 -24.63
C PRO A 169 -12.69 7.64 -23.45
N GLN A 170 -11.38 7.73 -23.72
CA GLN A 170 -10.42 8.10 -22.68
C GLN A 170 -10.62 9.57 -22.29
N VAL A 171 -10.78 9.80 -20.99
CA VAL A 171 -10.91 11.12 -20.39
C VAL A 171 -9.64 11.42 -19.61
N ASN A 172 -9.10 12.63 -19.79
CA ASN A 172 -7.85 13.07 -19.14
C ASN A 172 -8.12 13.95 -17.89
N TYR A 173 -9.25 13.78 -17.23
CA TYR A 173 -9.61 14.51 -16.01
C TYR A 173 -10.35 13.57 -15.04
N PRO A 174 -9.80 13.38 -13.84
CA PRO A 174 -8.44 13.77 -13.39
C PRO A 174 -7.33 13.06 -14.18
N LYS A 175 -6.12 13.67 -14.27
CA LYS A 175 -5.00 13.07 -15.02
C LYS A 175 -4.52 11.73 -14.46
N CYS A 176 -4.56 11.55 -13.13
CA CYS A 176 -4.23 10.29 -12.46
C CYS A 176 -4.95 10.18 -11.12
N LEU A 177 -4.82 9.01 -10.47
CA LEU A 177 -5.46 8.70 -9.19
C LEU A 177 -4.99 9.56 -8.00
N LEU A 178 -3.86 10.27 -8.13
CA LEU A 178 -3.28 11.11 -7.07
C LEU A 178 -3.51 12.62 -7.30
N CYS A 179 -4.07 13.03 -8.45
CA CYS A 179 -4.33 14.44 -8.69
C CYS A 179 -5.36 15.02 -7.71
N TYR A 180 -5.15 16.27 -7.29
CA TYR A 180 -6.09 16.98 -6.38
C TYR A 180 -7.52 17.05 -6.95
N GLU A 181 -7.67 17.07 -8.26
CA GLU A 181 -8.93 17.06 -9.00
C GLU A 181 -9.82 15.83 -8.71
N ASN A 182 -9.26 14.80 -8.05
CA ASN A 182 -10.06 13.67 -7.55
C ASN A 182 -11.02 14.06 -6.42
N VAL A 183 -10.74 15.11 -5.66
CA VAL A 183 -11.60 15.52 -4.54
C VAL A 183 -12.99 15.92 -5.03
N GLY A 184 -13.99 15.14 -4.67
CA GLY A 184 -15.39 15.36 -5.10
C GLY A 184 -15.70 14.85 -6.51
N PHE A 185 -14.77 14.17 -7.20
CA PHE A 185 -14.99 13.65 -8.55
C PHE A 185 -16.04 12.54 -8.54
N ALA A 186 -17.02 12.64 -9.46
CA ALA A 186 -18.14 11.69 -9.54
C ALA A 186 -17.73 10.26 -9.94
N GLY A 187 -16.56 10.12 -10.53
CA GLY A 187 -16.12 8.82 -11.06
C GLY A 187 -16.63 8.51 -12.46
N THR A 188 -16.07 7.47 -13.03
CA THR A 188 -16.48 6.87 -14.31
C THR A 188 -16.23 5.36 -14.23
N LEU A 189 -16.66 4.59 -15.20
CA LEU A 189 -16.34 3.16 -15.24
C LEU A 189 -14.82 2.86 -15.26
N THR A 190 -14.00 3.83 -15.69
CA THR A 190 -12.54 3.70 -15.78
C THR A 190 -11.78 4.45 -14.70
N HIS A 191 -12.44 5.34 -13.95
CA HIS A 191 -11.83 6.14 -12.89
C HIS A 191 -12.73 6.17 -11.64
N PRO A 192 -12.22 5.86 -10.44
CA PRO A 192 -13.05 5.69 -9.26
C PRO A 192 -13.72 7.00 -8.83
N ALA A 193 -14.93 6.89 -8.30
CA ALA A 193 -15.65 7.98 -7.64
C ALA A 193 -14.94 8.42 -6.36
N ARG A 194 -15.03 9.71 -6.02
CA ARG A 194 -14.33 10.36 -4.90
C ARG A 194 -15.15 11.48 -4.24
N GLN A 195 -16.49 11.44 -4.33
CA GLN A 195 -17.35 12.46 -3.72
C GLN A 195 -17.23 12.48 -2.19
N ASN A 196 -16.93 11.33 -1.59
CA ASN A 196 -16.69 11.13 -0.16
C ASN A 196 -15.21 11.27 0.26
N HIS A 197 -14.33 11.68 -0.66
CA HIS A 197 -12.88 11.82 -0.43
C HIS A 197 -12.50 13.27 -0.11
N ARG A 198 -11.60 13.44 0.86
CA ARG A 198 -10.99 14.72 1.22
C ARG A 198 -9.48 14.56 1.38
N VAL A 199 -8.76 15.66 1.25
CA VAL A 199 -7.31 15.71 1.42
C VAL A 199 -6.94 16.90 2.31
N ILE A 200 -5.82 16.77 3.02
CA ILE A 200 -5.28 17.82 3.89
C ILE A 200 -4.10 18.48 3.18
N PRO A 201 -4.08 19.80 3.00
CA PRO A 201 -2.92 20.50 2.46
C PRO A 201 -1.77 20.49 3.46
N LEU A 202 -0.56 20.20 2.99
CA LEU A 202 0.68 20.24 3.73
C LEU A 202 1.68 21.17 3.04
N THR A 203 2.66 21.64 3.80
CA THR A 203 3.85 22.30 3.26
C THR A 203 5.06 21.46 3.61
N LEU A 204 5.80 20.97 2.60
CA LEU A 204 7.06 20.28 2.77
C LEU A 204 8.14 21.09 2.04
N GLU A 205 9.18 21.55 2.79
CA GLU A 205 10.28 22.36 2.26
C GLU A 205 9.78 23.56 1.41
N ASN A 206 8.79 24.30 1.95
CA ASN A 206 8.13 25.45 1.30
C ASN A 206 7.36 25.14 0.01
N GLU A 207 7.12 23.89 -0.29
CA GLU A 207 6.34 23.44 -1.44
C GLU A 207 4.99 22.89 -0.97
N ARG A 208 3.92 23.11 -1.77
CA ARG A 208 2.58 22.62 -1.45
C ARG A 208 2.44 21.15 -1.81
N TRP A 209 2.00 20.36 -0.83
CA TRP A 209 1.70 18.95 -0.92
C TRP A 209 0.31 18.68 -0.34
N TYR A 210 -0.18 17.46 -0.53
CA TYR A 210 -1.43 17.01 0.04
C TYR A 210 -1.24 15.67 0.74
N PHE A 211 -2.02 15.47 1.80
CA PHE A 211 -2.09 14.24 2.56
C PHE A 211 -3.47 13.61 2.40
N GLN A 212 -3.52 12.34 2.09
CA GLN A 212 -4.70 11.49 2.07
C GLN A 212 -4.37 10.11 2.62
N TYR A 213 -5.39 9.33 3.04
CA TYR A 213 -5.22 7.91 3.28
C TYR A 213 -5.45 7.11 1.99
N SER A 214 -4.81 5.95 1.92
CA SER A 214 -5.09 4.98 0.86
C SER A 214 -6.41 4.26 1.15
N PRO A 215 -7.32 4.15 0.17
CA PRO A 215 -8.55 3.39 0.38
C PRO A 215 -8.34 1.88 0.55
N TYR A 216 -7.14 1.38 0.23
CA TYR A 216 -6.80 -0.06 0.32
C TYR A 216 -6.24 -0.48 1.67
N VAL A 217 -5.70 0.44 2.46
CA VAL A 217 -5.18 0.24 3.83
C VAL A 217 -4.40 -1.07 3.98
N TYR A 218 -3.22 -1.17 3.33
CA TYR A 218 -2.37 -2.35 3.46
C TYR A 218 -1.74 -2.49 4.86
N TYR A 219 -1.65 -1.40 5.62
CA TYR A 219 -1.16 -1.32 6.99
C TYR A 219 -1.84 -0.15 7.71
N ASN A 220 -1.66 -0.07 9.04
CA ASN A 220 -2.35 0.93 9.86
C ASN A 220 -2.06 2.37 9.40
N GLU A 221 -3.13 3.15 9.18
CA GLU A 221 -3.07 4.53 8.74
C GLU A 221 -2.25 4.73 7.46
N HIS A 222 -2.40 3.81 6.49
CA HIS A 222 -1.69 3.89 5.21
C HIS A 222 -1.97 5.22 4.51
N ALA A 223 -1.00 6.13 4.58
CA ALA A 223 -1.07 7.49 4.06
C ALA A 223 -0.35 7.61 2.72
N ILE A 224 -0.84 8.53 1.88
CA ILE A 224 -0.20 8.94 0.64
C ILE A 224 -0.03 10.46 0.70
N ILE A 225 1.20 10.91 0.54
CA ILE A 225 1.57 12.31 0.50
C ILE A 225 2.00 12.63 -0.93
N PHE A 226 1.25 13.49 -1.62
CA PHE A 226 1.45 13.72 -3.05
C PHE A 226 1.64 15.21 -3.36
N CYS A 227 2.45 15.48 -4.37
CA CYS A 227 2.73 16.84 -4.84
C CYS A 227 1.45 17.51 -5.36
N SER A 228 1.30 18.81 -5.15
CA SER A 228 0.20 19.59 -5.73
C SER A 228 0.27 19.67 -7.25
N GLU A 229 1.45 19.52 -7.83
CA GLU A 229 1.68 19.50 -9.27
C GLU A 229 1.78 18.06 -9.79
N HIS A 230 1.16 17.79 -10.92
CA HIS A 230 1.31 16.52 -11.62
C HIS A 230 2.67 16.51 -12.35
N ARG A 231 3.70 16.08 -11.64
CA ARG A 231 5.08 15.95 -12.13
C ARG A 231 5.63 14.56 -11.85
N GLU A 232 6.55 14.11 -12.67
CA GLU A 232 7.20 12.81 -12.50
C GLU A 232 7.99 12.71 -11.19
N MET A 233 8.00 11.51 -10.60
CA MET A 233 8.82 11.18 -9.45
C MET A 233 10.30 11.26 -9.80
N LYS A 234 11.09 11.81 -8.86
CA LYS A 234 12.56 11.81 -8.93
C LYS A 234 13.12 11.68 -7.53
N ILE A 235 13.98 10.68 -7.34
CA ILE A 235 14.75 10.55 -6.11
C ILE A 235 15.96 11.47 -6.21
N ASN A 236 16.04 12.44 -5.32
CA ASN A 236 17.11 13.44 -5.28
C ASN A 236 17.26 13.97 -3.85
N ARG A 237 18.15 14.97 -3.67
CA ARG A 237 18.36 15.65 -2.39
C ARG A 237 17.05 16.14 -1.74
N ASP A 238 16.14 16.67 -2.56
CA ASP A 238 14.86 17.21 -2.05
C ASP A 238 13.95 16.11 -1.54
N THR A 239 14.03 14.88 -2.08
CA THR A 239 13.30 13.70 -1.57
C THR A 239 13.70 13.42 -0.12
N PHE A 240 15.00 13.42 0.18
CA PHE A 240 15.49 13.24 1.56
C PHE A 240 15.05 14.39 2.48
N SER A 241 15.13 15.61 1.97
CA SER A 241 14.69 16.80 2.71
C SER A 241 13.21 16.73 3.05
N ARG A 242 12.34 16.47 2.07
CA ARG A 242 10.88 16.38 2.24
C ARG A 242 10.47 15.24 3.17
N THR A 243 11.09 14.06 3.02
CA THR A 243 10.76 12.91 3.89
C THR A 243 11.16 13.17 5.34
N LEU A 244 12.32 13.77 5.58
CA LEU A 244 12.76 14.16 6.93
C LEU A 244 11.95 15.34 7.49
N ASP A 245 11.47 16.26 6.64
CA ASP A 245 10.56 17.33 7.06
C ASP A 245 9.18 16.77 7.45
N PHE A 246 8.66 15.80 6.68
CA PHE A 246 7.40 15.16 7.01
C PHE A 246 7.45 14.46 8.38
N VAL A 247 8.47 13.65 8.67
CA VAL A 247 8.57 12.97 9.98
C VAL A 247 8.89 13.92 11.13
N ASN A 248 9.34 15.13 10.83
CA ASN A 248 9.44 16.20 11.82
C ASN A 248 8.06 16.76 12.18
N GLN A 249 7.16 16.90 11.20
CA GLN A 249 5.77 17.35 11.41
C GLN A 249 4.89 16.24 11.97
N PHE A 250 5.11 14.98 11.55
CA PHE A 250 4.35 13.79 11.96
C PHE A 250 5.27 12.73 12.60
N PRO A 251 5.76 12.95 13.83
CA PRO A 251 6.80 12.10 14.43
C PRO A 251 6.35 10.68 14.76
N HIS A 252 5.07 10.39 14.77
CA HIS A 252 4.50 9.05 14.97
C HIS A 252 4.34 8.27 13.66
N TYR A 253 4.64 8.89 12.50
CA TYR A 253 4.60 8.26 11.18
C TYR A 253 6.01 7.93 10.68
N PHE A 254 6.09 6.91 9.82
CA PHE A 254 7.16 6.78 8.85
C PHE A 254 6.72 7.40 7.52
N ILE A 255 7.67 7.64 6.62
CA ILE A 255 7.44 7.98 5.22
C ILE A 255 8.55 7.40 4.35
N GLY A 256 8.19 6.96 3.16
CA GLY A 256 9.16 6.49 2.17
C GLY A 256 8.71 6.79 0.75
N SER A 257 9.64 6.69 -0.18
CA SER A 257 9.39 6.81 -1.61
C SER A 257 9.58 5.47 -2.30
N ASN A 258 8.73 5.15 -3.26
CA ASN A 258 9.10 4.15 -4.26
C ASN A 258 10.34 4.62 -5.02
N ALA A 259 11.07 3.68 -5.61
CA ALA A 259 12.12 4.01 -6.56
C ALA A 259 11.55 4.71 -7.80
N ASP A 260 12.34 5.60 -8.40
CA ASP A 260 11.94 6.42 -9.56
C ASP A 260 12.23 5.77 -10.93
N LEU A 261 12.68 4.50 -10.94
CA LEU A 261 12.92 3.74 -12.16
C LEU A 261 11.88 2.63 -12.36
N PRO A 262 11.53 2.28 -13.60
CA PRO A 262 10.66 1.14 -13.90
C PRO A 262 11.20 -0.16 -13.28
N ILE A 263 10.36 -1.18 -13.13
CA ILE A 263 10.67 -2.51 -12.57
C ILE A 263 10.87 -2.50 -11.05
N VAL A 264 11.61 -1.52 -10.52
CA VAL A 264 11.89 -1.38 -9.07
C VAL A 264 11.08 -0.27 -8.41
N GLY A 265 10.31 0.49 -9.21
CA GLY A 265 9.42 1.55 -8.75
C GLY A 265 7.99 1.09 -8.48
N GLY A 266 7.16 2.01 -7.99
CA GLY A 266 5.73 1.82 -7.83
C GLY A 266 4.95 1.93 -9.15
N SER A 267 3.62 1.78 -9.06
CA SER A 267 2.72 1.82 -10.23
C SER A 267 2.48 3.22 -10.80
N ILE A 268 2.71 4.28 -10.03
CA ILE A 268 2.46 5.67 -10.44
C ILE A 268 3.78 6.44 -10.36
N LEU A 269 4.56 6.42 -11.45
CA LEU A 269 5.80 7.19 -11.55
C LEU A 269 5.57 8.61 -12.10
N SER A 270 4.43 8.84 -12.73
CA SER A 270 4.08 10.12 -13.37
C SER A 270 3.64 11.23 -12.41
N HIS A 271 3.42 10.90 -11.14
CA HIS A 271 3.01 11.87 -10.12
C HIS A 271 3.86 11.69 -8.85
N ASP A 272 4.63 12.72 -8.50
CA ASP A 272 5.54 12.71 -7.34
C ASP A 272 4.76 12.51 -6.05
N HIS A 273 5.07 11.43 -5.32
CA HIS A 273 4.36 11.06 -4.10
C HIS A 273 5.20 10.17 -3.19
N TYR A 274 4.84 10.17 -1.92
CA TYR A 274 5.39 9.33 -0.86
C TYR A 274 4.30 8.50 -0.22
N GLN A 275 4.67 7.39 0.40
CA GLN A 275 3.78 6.60 1.24
C GLN A 275 4.27 6.67 2.69
N GLY A 276 3.33 6.84 3.61
CA GLY A 276 3.60 6.95 5.04
C GLY A 276 2.53 6.27 5.86
N GLY A 277 2.63 6.41 7.18
CA GLY A 277 1.61 5.88 8.10
C GLY A 277 2.15 5.54 9.47
N ASN A 278 1.25 5.14 10.34
CA ASN A 278 1.53 4.74 11.71
C ASN A 278 1.70 3.22 11.79
N HIS A 279 2.80 2.71 11.24
CA HIS A 279 3.12 1.28 11.25
C HIS A 279 4.63 1.05 11.39
N GLU A 280 5.01 0.10 12.21
CA GLU A 280 6.41 -0.28 12.38
C GLU A 280 6.69 -1.61 11.68
N PHE A 281 7.21 -1.51 10.46
CA PHE A 281 7.52 -2.66 9.60
C PHE A 281 8.66 -3.53 10.12
N PRO A 282 8.75 -4.80 9.69
CA PRO A 282 9.83 -5.71 10.04
C PRO A 282 11.23 -5.12 9.81
N MET A 283 11.49 -4.50 8.66
CA MET A 283 12.80 -3.88 8.36
C MET A 283 13.17 -2.80 9.39
N ALA A 284 12.21 -2.03 9.89
CA ALA A 284 12.47 -0.99 10.90
C ALA A 284 12.95 -1.57 12.23
N LYS A 285 12.58 -2.83 12.55
CA LYS A 285 12.96 -3.58 13.76
C LYS A 285 14.28 -4.35 13.60
N SER A 286 14.75 -4.51 12.36
CA SER A 286 15.95 -5.30 12.07
C SER A 286 17.20 -4.67 12.63
N GLU A 287 18.11 -5.52 13.12
CA GLU A 287 19.38 -5.15 13.76
C GLU A 287 20.38 -4.61 12.75
N ILE A 288 21.31 -3.80 13.24
CA ILE A 288 22.53 -3.44 12.50
C ILE A 288 23.50 -4.63 12.63
N GLU A 289 23.83 -5.27 11.52
CA GLU A 289 24.81 -6.38 11.48
C GLU A 289 26.26 -5.90 11.40
N LYS A 290 26.47 -4.66 10.90
CA LYS A 290 27.78 -4.05 10.84
C LYS A 290 27.68 -2.53 10.95
N GLU A 291 28.36 -1.96 11.92
CA GLU A 291 28.45 -0.49 12.09
C GLU A 291 29.36 0.09 11.01
N VAL A 292 29.02 1.32 10.59
CA VAL A 292 29.75 2.12 9.59
C VAL A 292 29.96 3.52 10.15
N SER A 293 31.13 4.08 9.96
CA SER A 293 31.44 5.46 10.33
C SER A 293 31.87 6.27 9.10
N PHE A 294 31.56 7.57 9.10
CA PHE A 294 31.95 8.53 8.06
C PHE A 294 32.74 9.68 8.73
N GLU A 295 34.02 9.83 8.38
CA GLU A 295 34.87 10.88 8.99
C GLU A 295 34.32 12.28 8.78
N GLU A 296 33.72 12.55 7.61
CA GLU A 296 33.11 13.84 7.29
C GLU A 296 31.78 14.08 8.04
N TYR A 297 31.17 13.06 8.64
CA TYR A 297 29.88 13.12 9.31
C TYR A 297 29.93 12.37 10.67
N PRO A 298 30.75 12.85 11.62
CA PRO A 298 30.99 12.13 12.89
C PRO A 298 29.75 12.01 13.81
N ASN A 299 28.74 12.84 13.58
CA ASN A 299 27.49 12.82 14.36
C ASN A 299 26.45 11.83 13.78
N ILE A 300 26.71 11.23 12.63
CA ILE A 300 25.82 10.22 12.05
C ILE A 300 26.24 8.84 12.51
N LYS A 301 25.31 8.13 13.15
CA LYS A 301 25.41 6.69 13.38
C LYS A 301 24.92 5.99 12.11
N ALA A 302 25.76 5.18 11.51
CA ALA A 302 25.42 4.44 10.31
C ALA A 302 25.66 2.94 10.48
N GLY A 303 24.98 2.12 9.70
CA GLY A 303 25.19 0.67 9.73
C GLY A 303 24.44 -0.08 8.64
N ILE A 304 24.98 -1.24 8.30
CA ILE A 304 24.35 -2.21 7.41
C ILE A 304 23.27 -2.94 8.18
N VAL A 305 22.04 -2.92 7.67
CA VAL A 305 20.91 -3.60 8.29
C VAL A 305 20.93 -5.09 7.94
N LYS A 306 20.70 -5.95 8.93
CA LYS A 306 20.48 -7.39 8.70
C LYS A 306 19.12 -7.60 8.04
N TRP A 307 19.11 -7.51 6.73
CA TRP A 307 17.91 -7.56 5.90
C TRP A 307 18.17 -8.33 4.60
N PRO A 308 17.18 -9.00 3.97
CA PRO A 308 17.40 -9.72 2.72
C PRO A 308 17.83 -8.81 1.58
N MET A 309 17.37 -7.55 1.59
CA MET A 309 17.80 -6.55 0.61
C MET A 309 18.97 -5.72 1.14
N THR A 310 19.60 -4.95 0.25
CA THR A 310 20.77 -4.13 0.57
C THR A 310 20.35 -2.79 1.19
N VAL A 311 20.55 -2.64 2.48
CA VAL A 311 20.07 -1.48 3.27
C VAL A 311 21.22 -0.87 4.08
N LEU A 312 21.41 0.44 3.91
CA LEU A 312 22.24 1.27 4.79
C LEU A 312 21.34 2.18 5.63
N ARG A 313 21.39 2.04 6.96
CA ARG A 313 20.66 2.88 7.92
C ARG A 313 21.54 4.01 8.40
N LEU A 314 21.01 5.24 8.38
CA LEU A 314 21.63 6.43 8.90
C LEU A 314 20.76 7.01 10.01
N LYS A 315 21.38 7.50 11.10
CA LYS A 315 20.67 8.08 12.25
C LYS A 315 21.43 9.25 12.82
N SER A 316 20.77 10.42 13.00
CA SER A 316 21.35 11.62 13.58
C SER A 316 20.28 12.49 14.25
N LEU A 317 20.70 13.35 15.17
CA LEU A 317 19.88 14.47 15.66
C LEU A 317 19.84 15.61 14.61
N ASN A 318 20.86 15.71 13.74
CA ASN A 318 20.99 16.74 12.73
C ASN A 318 20.41 16.28 11.39
N ARG A 319 19.23 16.82 11.05
CA ARG A 319 18.53 16.54 9.78
C ARG A 319 19.37 16.90 8.56
N ASN A 320 20.08 18.01 8.60
CA ASN A 320 20.84 18.49 7.44
C ASN A 320 22.03 17.57 7.11
N GLU A 321 22.75 17.06 8.12
CA GLU A 321 23.82 16.09 7.88
C GLU A 321 23.28 14.79 7.25
N LEU A 322 22.08 14.31 7.67
CA LEU A 322 21.44 13.15 7.04
C LEU A 322 21.10 13.42 5.58
N ILE A 323 20.60 14.60 5.25
CA ILE A 323 20.28 14.97 3.86
C ILE A 323 21.57 14.98 3.01
N GLU A 324 22.62 15.62 3.49
CA GLU A 324 23.90 15.72 2.74
C GLU A 324 24.54 14.35 2.51
N LEU A 325 24.61 13.50 3.54
CA LEU A 325 25.17 12.16 3.40
C LEU A 325 24.29 11.27 2.51
N SER A 326 22.97 11.35 2.63
CA SER A 326 22.05 10.57 1.78
C SER A 326 22.17 10.95 0.31
N ASP A 327 22.31 12.25 0.01
CA ASP A 327 22.51 12.74 -1.36
C ASP A 327 23.90 12.33 -1.92
N LYS A 328 24.96 12.40 -1.09
CA LYS A 328 26.29 11.90 -1.44
C LYS A 328 26.25 10.41 -1.80
N ILE A 329 25.57 9.60 -0.99
CA ILE A 329 25.41 8.16 -1.23
C ILE A 329 24.61 7.91 -2.51
N LEU A 330 23.49 8.62 -2.73
CA LEU A 330 22.70 8.47 -3.95
C LEU A 330 23.50 8.79 -5.22
N LYS A 331 24.25 9.90 -5.22
CA LYS A 331 25.09 10.31 -6.36
C LYS A 331 26.17 9.27 -6.66
N ALA A 332 26.85 8.80 -5.62
CA ALA A 332 27.86 7.74 -5.78
C ALA A 332 27.23 6.43 -6.27
N TRP A 333 26.07 6.05 -5.74
CA TRP A 333 25.37 4.83 -6.16
C TRP A 333 24.96 4.89 -7.63
N ARG A 334 24.45 6.01 -8.12
CA ARG A 334 24.04 6.18 -9.52
C ARG A 334 25.16 5.94 -10.53
N GLU A 335 26.40 6.19 -10.16
CA GLU A 335 27.59 6.00 -11.02
C GLU A 335 28.34 4.70 -10.71
N TYR A 336 27.92 3.93 -9.70
CA TYR A 336 28.65 2.76 -9.23
C TYR A 336 28.35 1.52 -10.06
N SER A 337 29.41 0.85 -10.52
CA SER A 337 29.35 -0.46 -11.14
C SER A 337 30.30 -1.43 -10.44
N ASP A 338 29.89 -2.68 -10.32
CA ASP A 338 30.71 -3.80 -9.86
C ASP A 338 30.34 -5.05 -10.69
N GLU A 339 31.15 -5.28 -11.74
CA GLU A 339 30.88 -6.34 -12.70
C GLU A 339 30.95 -7.74 -12.06
N GLU A 340 31.75 -7.91 -10.99
CA GLU A 340 31.89 -9.20 -10.31
C GLU A 340 30.56 -9.70 -9.72
N VAL A 341 29.69 -8.78 -9.31
CA VAL A 341 28.34 -9.09 -8.76
C VAL A 341 27.20 -8.68 -9.69
N GLY A 342 27.51 -8.36 -10.95
CA GLY A 342 26.54 -8.05 -12.00
C GLY A 342 25.84 -6.70 -11.81
N VAL A 343 26.39 -5.79 -11.02
CA VAL A 343 25.88 -4.44 -10.82
C VAL A 343 26.47 -3.52 -11.87
N PHE A 344 25.59 -2.91 -12.67
CA PHE A 344 25.97 -1.92 -13.68
C PHE A 344 25.14 -0.67 -13.47
N ALA A 345 25.82 0.49 -13.41
CA ALA A 345 25.14 1.79 -13.33
C ALA A 345 24.34 2.11 -14.59
N TYR A 346 24.87 1.72 -15.74
CA TYR A 346 24.29 1.96 -17.06
C TYR A 346 24.41 0.75 -17.98
N THR A 347 23.45 0.60 -18.89
CA THR A 347 23.58 -0.19 -20.13
C THR A 347 23.36 0.76 -21.29
N ASN A 348 24.40 0.98 -22.09
CA ASN A 348 24.45 2.10 -23.05
C ASN A 348 24.19 3.45 -22.31
N SER A 349 23.08 4.13 -22.58
CA SER A 349 22.71 5.39 -21.92
C SER A 349 21.58 5.23 -20.87
N THR A 350 21.12 4.01 -20.63
CA THR A 350 20.00 3.74 -19.72
C THR A 350 20.51 3.56 -18.31
N PRO A 351 20.12 4.42 -17.33
CA PRO A 351 20.51 4.28 -15.94
C PRO A 351 19.76 3.14 -15.24
N HIS A 352 20.42 2.48 -14.29
CA HIS A 352 19.86 1.34 -13.55
C HIS A 352 19.80 1.54 -12.04
N ASN A 353 20.71 2.35 -11.49
CA ASN A 353 20.83 2.51 -10.05
C ASN A 353 19.91 3.62 -9.50
N THR A 354 19.18 3.29 -8.45
CA THR A 354 18.37 4.23 -7.67
C THR A 354 18.27 3.76 -6.21
N ILE A 355 17.57 4.54 -5.38
CA ILE A 355 17.36 4.23 -3.96
C ILE A 355 15.86 4.28 -3.64
N THR A 356 15.42 3.39 -2.75
CA THR A 356 14.13 3.48 -2.05
C THR A 356 14.43 4.03 -0.64
N PRO A 357 14.18 5.32 -0.37
CA PRO A 357 14.43 5.93 0.94
C PRO A 357 13.23 5.77 1.87
N ILE A 358 13.48 5.47 3.15
CA ILE A 358 12.45 5.38 4.18
C ILE A 358 12.91 6.12 5.42
N ALA A 359 12.16 7.16 5.83
CA ALA A 359 12.46 7.99 6.98
C ALA A 359 11.47 7.78 8.13
N ARG A 360 11.94 7.95 9.38
CA ARG A 360 11.12 7.90 10.60
C ARG A 360 11.81 8.59 11.77
N ARG A 361 11.08 8.78 12.85
CA ARG A 361 11.64 9.21 14.14
C ARG A 361 11.93 8.00 15.03
N ARG A 362 13.02 8.11 15.80
CA ARG A 362 13.38 7.21 16.90
C ARG A 362 13.71 8.04 18.12
N GLY A 363 12.65 8.40 18.88
CA GLY A 363 12.77 9.42 19.92
C GLY A 363 13.18 10.77 19.30
N GLU A 364 14.26 11.36 19.78
CA GLU A 364 14.77 12.64 19.27
C GLU A 364 15.55 12.49 17.96
N TYR A 365 15.93 11.27 17.57
CA TYR A 365 16.70 11.06 16.34
C TYR A 365 15.81 11.00 15.10
N PHE A 366 16.32 11.53 14.00
CA PHE A 366 15.90 11.19 12.66
C PHE A 366 16.63 9.92 12.23
N GLU A 367 15.93 9.03 11.56
CA GLU A 367 16.47 7.79 11.00
C GLU A 367 16.01 7.64 9.57
N ILE A 368 16.93 7.31 8.66
CA ILE A 368 16.64 7.05 7.26
C ILE A 368 17.31 5.75 6.81
N ASP A 369 16.54 4.87 6.19
CA ASP A 369 17.02 3.68 5.51
C ASP A 369 17.16 3.98 4.03
N LEU A 370 18.33 3.71 3.47
CA LEU A 370 18.64 3.82 2.05
C LEU A 370 18.73 2.41 1.47
N VAL A 371 17.67 1.98 0.79
CA VAL A 371 17.63 0.67 0.15
C VAL A 371 18.13 0.80 -1.29
N LEU A 372 19.27 0.20 -1.59
CA LEU A 372 19.88 0.24 -2.92
C LEU A 372 19.05 -0.60 -3.90
N ARG A 373 18.74 -0.04 -5.07
CA ARG A 373 17.96 -0.69 -6.12
C ARG A 373 18.68 -0.62 -7.45
N ASN A 374 18.45 -1.63 -8.29
CA ASN A 374 18.93 -1.67 -9.67
C ASN A 374 17.89 -2.37 -10.55
N ASN A 375 17.51 -1.75 -11.68
CA ASN A 375 16.46 -2.25 -12.57
C ASN A 375 16.97 -2.94 -13.84
N ARG A 376 18.25 -3.32 -13.87
CA ARG A 376 18.84 -3.95 -15.04
C ARG A 376 18.15 -5.27 -15.40
N THR A 377 17.96 -5.49 -16.69
CA THR A 377 17.44 -6.72 -17.28
C THR A 377 18.48 -7.39 -18.15
N ASP A 378 18.31 -8.67 -18.42
CA ASP A 378 19.02 -9.42 -19.46
C ASP A 378 18.07 -10.42 -20.12
N GLU A 379 18.56 -11.20 -21.09
CA GLU A 379 17.74 -12.18 -21.81
C GLU A 379 17.18 -13.28 -20.91
N ALA A 380 17.89 -13.66 -19.87
CA ALA A 380 17.45 -14.67 -18.90
C ALA A 380 16.44 -14.08 -17.89
N ASN A 381 16.55 -12.78 -17.58
CA ASN A 381 15.75 -12.07 -16.60
C ASN A 381 15.08 -10.84 -17.22
N PRO A 382 14.08 -11.02 -18.09
CA PRO A 382 13.42 -9.90 -18.81
C PRO A 382 12.58 -9.00 -17.89
N LEU A 383 12.21 -9.48 -16.68
CA LEU A 383 11.50 -8.71 -15.66
C LEU A 383 12.44 -8.00 -14.68
N GLY A 384 13.76 -8.24 -14.76
CA GLY A 384 14.79 -7.67 -13.90
C GLY A 384 15.65 -8.75 -13.25
N ILE A 385 16.97 -8.48 -13.15
CA ILE A 385 17.93 -9.37 -12.47
C ILE A 385 17.73 -9.31 -10.96
N PHE A 386 17.41 -8.11 -10.45
CA PHE A 386 17.11 -7.84 -9.04
C PHE A 386 15.59 -7.72 -8.82
N HIS A 387 14.90 -8.79 -9.21
CA HIS A 387 13.44 -8.93 -9.23
C HIS A 387 13.07 -10.36 -8.83
N PRO A 388 11.85 -10.63 -8.34
CA PRO A 388 11.43 -12.01 -8.05
C PRO A 388 11.72 -12.97 -9.20
N HIS A 389 12.48 -14.03 -8.93
CA HIS A 389 12.82 -15.02 -9.94
C HIS A 389 11.63 -15.92 -10.28
N SER A 390 11.66 -16.56 -11.46
CA SER A 390 10.53 -17.28 -12.04
C SER A 390 10.00 -18.42 -11.17
N GLU A 391 10.86 -19.07 -10.35
CA GLU A 391 10.48 -20.13 -9.41
C GLU A 391 9.56 -19.63 -8.27
N HIS A 392 9.50 -18.32 -8.05
CA HIS A 392 8.66 -17.70 -7.01
C HIS A 392 7.38 -17.04 -7.58
N HIS A 393 7.19 -17.03 -8.91
CA HIS A 393 6.08 -16.35 -9.56
C HIS A 393 4.70 -16.94 -9.25
N ASN A 394 4.64 -18.19 -8.77
CA ASN A 394 3.41 -18.78 -8.27
C ASN A 394 2.87 -18.05 -7.03
N ILE A 395 3.75 -17.44 -6.23
CA ILE A 395 3.41 -16.65 -5.03
C ILE A 395 3.48 -15.15 -5.31
N LYS A 396 4.61 -14.63 -5.80
CA LYS A 396 4.83 -13.21 -6.07
C LYS A 396 5.58 -13.01 -7.38
N LYS A 397 4.92 -12.38 -8.35
CA LYS A 397 5.48 -12.06 -9.67
C LYS A 397 5.70 -10.57 -9.87
N GLU A 398 4.92 -9.74 -9.19
CA GLU A 398 4.88 -8.29 -9.35
C GLU A 398 6.15 -7.65 -8.78
N ASN A 399 6.40 -6.43 -9.19
CA ASN A 399 7.53 -5.61 -8.73
C ASN A 399 7.53 -5.49 -7.19
N ILE A 400 8.72 -5.42 -6.61
CA ILE A 400 8.91 -5.18 -5.18
C ILE A 400 8.95 -3.67 -4.94
N GLY A 401 7.81 -3.13 -4.50
CA GLY A 401 7.64 -1.73 -4.14
C GLY A 401 8.02 -1.43 -2.70
N LEU A 402 7.77 -0.18 -2.27
CA LEU A 402 8.14 0.31 -0.94
C LEU A 402 7.63 -0.58 0.20
N ILE A 403 6.38 -1.03 0.12
CA ILE A 403 5.74 -1.83 1.17
C ILE A 403 6.42 -3.19 1.33
N GLU A 404 6.65 -3.87 0.21
CA GLU A 404 7.34 -5.16 0.19
C GLU A 404 8.80 -5.03 0.66
N VAL A 405 9.50 -3.98 0.24
CA VAL A 405 10.87 -3.67 0.71
C VAL A 405 10.95 -3.62 2.22
N MET A 406 9.92 -3.08 2.88
CA MET A 406 9.87 -2.98 4.35
C MET A 406 9.44 -4.26 5.05
N GLY A 407 9.06 -5.32 4.31
CA GLY A 407 8.76 -6.64 4.83
C GLY A 407 7.29 -7.01 4.95
N LEU A 408 6.38 -6.27 4.29
CA LEU A 408 4.98 -6.64 4.16
C LEU A 408 4.69 -7.12 2.74
N ALA A 409 4.45 -8.41 2.56
CA ALA A 409 3.98 -8.96 1.29
C ALA A 409 2.52 -8.58 1.04
N VAL A 410 2.25 -7.93 -0.08
CA VAL A 410 0.88 -7.74 -0.59
C VAL A 410 0.67 -8.77 -1.72
N LEU A 411 -0.08 -9.83 -1.41
CA LEU A 411 -0.29 -10.96 -2.29
C LEU A 411 -1.68 -10.93 -2.94
N PRO A 412 -1.82 -11.51 -4.16
CA PRO A 412 -3.09 -11.50 -4.90
C PRO A 412 -4.16 -12.36 -4.26
N GLY A 413 -5.43 -11.95 -4.38
CA GLY A 413 -6.61 -12.61 -3.81
C GLY A 413 -6.79 -14.07 -4.20
N ARG A 414 -6.35 -14.45 -5.43
CA ARG A 414 -6.38 -15.83 -5.92
C ARG A 414 -5.75 -16.84 -4.96
N LEU A 415 -4.69 -16.45 -4.25
CA LEU A 415 -3.97 -17.35 -3.35
C LEU A 415 -4.84 -17.90 -2.21
N LYS A 416 -5.85 -17.16 -1.76
CA LYS A 416 -6.80 -17.67 -0.75
C LYS A 416 -7.48 -18.98 -1.23
N PHE A 417 -7.96 -19.00 -2.46
CA PHE A 417 -8.70 -20.12 -3.02
C PHE A 417 -7.76 -21.23 -3.48
N GLU A 418 -6.65 -20.88 -4.12
CA GLU A 418 -5.64 -21.81 -4.59
C GLU A 418 -5.02 -22.61 -3.42
N MET A 419 -4.63 -21.93 -2.34
CA MET A 419 -4.04 -22.60 -1.18
C MET A 419 -5.02 -23.50 -0.45
N ARG A 420 -6.31 -23.13 -0.34
CA ARG A 420 -7.32 -24.00 0.24
C ARG A 420 -7.51 -25.26 -0.58
N LYS A 421 -7.61 -25.14 -1.90
CA LYS A 421 -7.71 -26.26 -2.84
C LYS A 421 -6.49 -27.20 -2.76
N ILE A 422 -5.29 -26.62 -2.68
CA ILE A 422 -4.05 -27.38 -2.48
C ILE A 422 -4.07 -28.13 -1.15
N ALA A 423 -4.47 -27.47 -0.06
CA ALA A 423 -4.57 -28.13 1.26
C ALA A 423 -5.56 -29.34 1.23
N GLU A 424 -6.66 -29.21 0.50
CA GLU A 424 -7.61 -30.33 0.28
C GLU A 424 -6.97 -31.46 -0.53
N PHE A 425 -6.26 -31.15 -1.62
CA PHE A 425 -5.58 -32.14 -2.44
C PHE A 425 -4.47 -32.87 -1.70
N LEU A 426 -3.71 -32.20 -0.84
CA LEU A 426 -2.61 -32.79 -0.07
C LEU A 426 -3.04 -33.96 0.85
N LYS A 427 -4.33 -34.05 1.19
CA LYS A 427 -4.88 -35.18 1.94
C LYS A 427 -5.03 -36.48 1.11
N ASP A 428 -5.00 -36.38 -0.21
CA ASP A 428 -5.14 -37.51 -1.11
C ASP A 428 -3.81 -38.21 -1.43
N LYS A 429 -3.88 -39.50 -1.76
CA LYS A 429 -2.68 -40.23 -2.21
C LYS A 429 -2.16 -39.72 -3.56
N ASP A 430 -3.09 -39.31 -4.44
CA ASP A 430 -2.81 -38.88 -5.80
C ASP A 430 -2.76 -37.33 -5.92
N PHE A 431 -2.33 -36.63 -4.86
CA PHE A 431 -2.36 -35.16 -4.81
C PHE A 431 -1.58 -34.52 -5.97
N GLU A 432 -0.42 -35.10 -6.36
CA GLU A 432 0.39 -34.54 -7.45
C GLU A 432 -0.40 -34.52 -8.78
N LYS A 433 -1.13 -35.61 -9.06
CA LYS A 433 -1.98 -35.69 -10.24
C LYS A 433 -3.10 -34.66 -10.18
N LYS A 434 -3.81 -34.59 -9.05
CA LYS A 434 -4.92 -33.64 -8.87
C LYS A 434 -4.45 -32.19 -9.05
N ILE A 435 -3.28 -31.81 -8.47
CA ILE A 435 -2.71 -30.50 -8.61
C ILE A 435 -2.28 -30.23 -10.06
N SER A 436 -1.66 -31.19 -10.75
CA SER A 436 -1.21 -31.05 -12.14
C SER A 436 -2.36 -30.93 -13.15
N GLU A 437 -3.53 -31.48 -12.84
CA GLU A 437 -4.73 -31.43 -13.69
C GLU A 437 -5.62 -30.21 -13.39
N ASP A 438 -5.35 -29.47 -12.29
CA ASP A 438 -6.11 -28.29 -11.90
C ASP A 438 -5.43 -27.01 -12.41
N LYS A 439 -6.13 -26.26 -13.29
CA LYS A 439 -5.61 -25.07 -13.98
C LYS A 439 -5.16 -23.93 -13.04
N ASP A 440 -5.77 -23.85 -11.85
CA ASP A 440 -5.44 -22.82 -10.86
C ASP A 440 -4.23 -23.23 -10.01
N CYS A 441 -4.07 -24.55 -9.78
CA CYS A 441 -3.10 -25.10 -8.83
C CYS A 441 -1.82 -25.64 -9.49
N GLU A 442 -1.84 -25.99 -10.80
CA GLU A 442 -0.70 -26.63 -11.50
C GLU A 442 0.63 -25.88 -11.33
N LYS A 443 0.58 -24.55 -11.36
CA LYS A 443 1.74 -23.64 -11.20
C LYS A 443 2.43 -23.76 -9.83
N HIS A 444 1.77 -24.34 -8.83
CA HIS A 444 2.31 -24.52 -7.48
C HIS A 444 2.99 -25.87 -7.27
N LEU A 445 2.89 -26.83 -8.21
CA LEU A 445 3.35 -28.18 -8.01
C LEU A 445 4.89 -28.26 -7.76
N SER A 446 5.67 -27.51 -8.54
CA SER A 446 7.13 -27.45 -8.36
C SER A 446 7.53 -26.89 -7.01
N TRP A 447 6.85 -25.80 -6.60
CA TRP A 447 7.05 -25.16 -5.29
C TRP A 447 6.71 -26.12 -4.14
N LEU A 448 5.59 -26.85 -4.21
CA LEU A 448 5.20 -27.83 -3.20
C LEU A 448 6.22 -28.95 -3.07
N LYS A 449 6.70 -29.50 -4.19
CA LYS A 449 7.72 -30.57 -4.20
C LYS A 449 9.02 -30.17 -3.51
N ALA A 450 9.38 -28.89 -3.55
CA ALA A 450 10.61 -28.39 -2.94
C ALA A 450 10.62 -28.51 -1.41
N PHE A 451 9.46 -28.52 -0.73
CA PHE A 451 9.40 -28.55 0.73
C PHE A 451 8.57 -29.65 1.36
N LEU A 452 7.67 -30.35 0.62
CA LEU A 452 6.76 -31.33 1.22
C LEU A 452 7.48 -32.45 1.98
N ASN A 453 8.69 -32.78 1.62
CA ASN A 453 9.50 -33.78 2.33
C ASN A 453 9.80 -33.39 3.80
N LYS A 454 9.69 -32.11 4.15
CA LYS A 454 9.84 -31.62 5.53
C LYS A 454 8.60 -31.96 6.39
N TYR A 455 7.45 -32.30 5.75
CA TYR A 455 6.15 -32.48 6.39
C TYR A 455 5.58 -33.89 6.11
N PRO A 456 6.21 -34.97 6.60
CA PRO A 456 5.83 -36.35 6.24
C PRO A 456 4.40 -36.72 6.67
N ASN A 457 3.88 -36.04 7.70
CA ASN A 457 2.54 -36.31 8.28
C ASN A 457 1.46 -35.34 7.72
N VAL A 458 1.70 -34.67 6.60
CA VAL A 458 0.75 -33.68 6.04
C VAL A 458 -0.66 -34.24 5.85
N LYS A 459 -0.79 -35.53 5.52
CA LYS A 459 -2.09 -36.20 5.28
C LYS A 459 -2.93 -36.40 6.53
N ASP A 460 -2.29 -36.41 7.69
CA ASP A 460 -2.94 -36.62 8.99
C ASP A 460 -3.55 -35.32 9.55
N LEU A 461 -3.11 -34.17 9.03
CA LEU A 461 -3.56 -32.84 9.44
C LEU A 461 -4.92 -32.48 8.82
N SER A 462 -5.67 -31.62 9.48
CA SER A 462 -6.85 -30.97 8.91
C SER A 462 -6.44 -29.99 7.79
N VAL A 463 -7.39 -29.59 6.94
CA VAL A 463 -7.15 -28.57 5.89
C VAL A 463 -6.66 -27.26 6.50
N ASP A 464 -7.25 -26.83 7.61
CA ASP A 464 -6.88 -25.58 8.27
C ASP A 464 -5.47 -25.66 8.90
N GLU A 465 -5.09 -26.80 9.52
CA GLU A 465 -3.73 -27.02 10.00
C GLU A 465 -2.70 -27.03 8.85
N ILE A 466 -3.02 -27.59 7.68
CA ILE A 466 -2.14 -27.54 6.51
C ILE A 466 -1.97 -26.09 6.04
N LEU A 467 -3.06 -25.32 5.99
CA LEU A 467 -3.00 -23.90 5.63
C LEU A 467 -2.12 -23.10 6.61
N GLU A 468 -2.41 -23.20 7.91
CA GLU A 468 -1.78 -22.38 8.93
C GLU A 468 -0.32 -22.77 9.20
N ASN A 469 -0.05 -24.07 9.35
CA ASN A 469 1.25 -24.56 9.84
C ASN A 469 2.22 -24.95 8.72
N ILE A 470 1.76 -25.07 7.47
CA ILE A 470 2.59 -25.46 6.33
C ILE A 470 2.57 -24.38 5.25
N LEU A 471 1.42 -24.15 4.59
CA LEU A 471 1.37 -23.29 3.41
C LEU A 471 1.65 -21.82 3.74
N ASN A 472 1.10 -21.29 4.82
CA ASN A 472 1.37 -19.92 5.26
C ASN A 472 2.82 -19.72 5.64
N VAL A 473 3.46 -20.70 6.28
CA VAL A 473 4.89 -20.67 6.63
C VAL A 473 5.75 -20.66 5.36
N GLU A 474 5.49 -21.58 4.42
CA GLU A 474 6.28 -21.70 3.18
C GLU A 474 6.04 -20.52 2.23
N ILE A 475 4.84 -19.87 2.25
CA ILE A 475 4.59 -18.59 1.56
C ILE A 475 5.50 -17.51 2.14
N GLY A 476 5.61 -17.39 3.46
CA GLY A 476 6.47 -16.41 4.11
C GLY A 476 7.95 -16.63 3.81
N LEU A 477 8.42 -17.89 3.83
CA LEU A 477 9.79 -18.24 3.44
C LEU A 477 10.05 -17.95 1.95
N THR A 478 9.05 -18.16 1.10
CA THR A 478 9.15 -17.79 -0.31
C THR A 478 9.26 -16.30 -0.50
N PHE A 479 8.48 -15.51 0.27
CA PHE A 479 8.59 -14.06 0.21
C PHE A 479 9.96 -13.56 0.72
N SER A 480 10.56 -14.21 1.72
CA SER A 480 11.94 -13.90 2.14
C SER A 480 12.93 -14.07 0.98
N ARG A 481 12.83 -15.17 0.20
CA ARG A 481 13.66 -15.39 -1.00
C ARG A 481 13.38 -14.36 -2.09
N VAL A 482 12.14 -13.98 -2.28
CA VAL A 482 11.74 -12.89 -3.21
C VAL A 482 12.45 -11.58 -2.84
N LEU A 483 12.58 -11.25 -1.55
CA LEU A 483 13.35 -10.07 -1.12
C LEU A 483 14.85 -10.24 -1.33
N GLU A 484 15.40 -11.45 -1.17
CA GLU A 484 16.80 -11.75 -1.48
C GLU A 484 17.07 -11.64 -2.99
N ASP A 485 16.14 -12.09 -3.83
CA ASP A 485 16.20 -11.89 -5.28
C ASP A 485 16.26 -10.42 -5.66
N ALA A 486 15.47 -9.58 -4.98
CA ALA A 486 15.44 -8.15 -5.19
C ALA A 486 16.62 -7.38 -4.58
N GLY A 487 17.42 -8.04 -3.70
CA GLY A 487 18.62 -7.47 -3.11
C GLY A 487 19.75 -7.32 -4.14
N VAL A 488 20.37 -6.14 -4.20
CA VAL A 488 21.44 -5.83 -5.18
C VAL A 488 22.72 -6.55 -4.82
N PHE A 489 23.17 -6.47 -3.58
CA PHE A 489 24.27 -7.25 -3.06
C PHE A 489 23.69 -8.45 -2.31
N LYS A 490 23.94 -9.67 -2.83
CA LYS A 490 23.38 -10.90 -2.27
C LYS A 490 23.92 -11.19 -0.87
N ARG A 491 23.24 -12.06 -0.12
CA ARG A 491 23.57 -12.37 1.26
C ARG A 491 24.72 -13.38 1.44
N ASP A 492 25.28 -13.88 0.33
CA ASP A 492 26.50 -14.69 0.34
C ASP A 492 27.76 -13.84 0.62
N GLU A 493 28.91 -14.50 0.81
CA GLU A 493 30.19 -13.81 1.11
C GLU A 493 30.59 -12.84 -0.01
N LYS A 494 30.35 -13.21 -1.26
CA LYS A 494 30.71 -12.39 -2.42
C LYS A 494 29.88 -11.08 -2.44
N GLY A 495 28.57 -11.18 -2.25
CA GLY A 495 27.70 -10.01 -2.20
C GLY A 495 27.96 -9.13 -0.98
N LYS A 496 28.20 -9.73 0.20
CA LYS A 496 28.59 -8.98 1.40
C LYS A 496 29.90 -8.21 1.19
N ASN A 497 30.91 -8.84 0.62
CA ASN A 497 32.19 -8.17 0.32
C ASN A 497 32.02 -7.05 -0.71
N ALA A 498 31.20 -7.24 -1.74
CA ALA A 498 30.88 -6.21 -2.71
C ALA A 498 30.16 -5.01 -2.07
N PHE A 499 29.26 -5.25 -1.11
CA PHE A 499 28.63 -4.17 -0.37
C PHE A 499 29.63 -3.40 0.51
N LEU A 500 30.55 -4.09 1.18
CA LEU A 500 31.63 -3.43 1.93
C LEU A 500 32.55 -2.60 1.00
N LYS A 501 32.82 -3.09 -0.21
CA LYS A 501 33.56 -2.36 -1.25
C LYS A 501 32.85 -1.05 -1.63
N PHE A 502 31.52 -1.11 -1.83
CA PHE A 502 30.72 0.10 -2.08
C PHE A 502 30.75 1.06 -0.88
N ILE A 503 30.59 0.58 0.36
CA ILE A 503 30.69 1.41 1.57
C ILE A 503 32.04 2.13 1.64
N ASN A 504 33.14 1.43 1.37
CA ASN A 504 34.46 2.04 1.32
C ASN A 504 34.57 3.10 0.20
N HIS A 505 33.98 2.83 -0.97
CA HIS A 505 33.96 3.75 -2.10
C HIS A 505 33.27 5.09 -1.76
N ILE A 506 32.23 5.07 -0.94
CA ILE A 506 31.54 6.29 -0.48
C ILE A 506 32.18 6.96 0.75
N GLY A 507 33.34 6.47 1.20
CA GLY A 507 34.10 7.01 2.34
C GLY A 507 33.71 6.42 3.70
N GLY A 508 32.91 5.36 3.74
CA GLY A 508 32.59 4.65 4.99
C GLY A 508 33.78 3.83 5.49
N ARG A 509 33.85 3.64 6.81
CA ARG A 509 34.85 2.81 7.53
C ARG A 509 34.13 1.87 8.51
N PHE A 510 34.79 0.77 8.88
CA PHE A 510 34.25 -0.31 9.74
C PHE A 510 35.01 -0.39 11.03
#